data_067d751bb3d0fc06fce51a6bccaa0cf8
#
_entry.id   067d751bb3d0fc06fce51a6bccaa0cf8
#
_cell.length_a   1.000
_cell.length_b   1.000
_cell.length_c   1.000
_cell.angle_alpha   90.00
_cell.angle_beta   90.00
_cell.angle_gamma   90.00
#
_symmetry.space_group_name_H-M   'P 1'
#
loop_
_entity.id
_entity.type
_entity.pdbx_description
1 polymer ?
#
loop_
_entity_poly.entity_id
_entity_poly.type
_entity_poly.pdbx_seq_one_letter_code
_entity_poly.pdbx_strand_id
1 'polypeptide(L)' 'MKMWIARDKDGFLFIHANKPSLSKEYGFWDSDAWFKLDEDHPEVTFENSPQEVELVIKK' A
#
# COMPACT_ATOMS: atom_id res chain seq x y z
N MET A 1 9.78 10.75 5.51
CA MET A 1 9.13 10.69 4.16
C MET A 1 7.80 9.98 4.27
N LYS A 2 6.75 10.63 3.86
CA LYS A 2 5.43 10.03 3.90
C LYS A 2 5.21 9.11 2.71
N MET A 3 4.70 7.92 2.99
CA MET A 3 4.36 6.93 1.97
C MET A 3 3.00 6.35 2.31
N TRP A 4 2.51 5.50 1.45
CA TRP A 4 1.20 4.86 1.63
C TRP A 4 1.36 3.35 1.48
N ILE A 5 0.75 2.59 2.36
CA ILE A 5 0.74 1.14 2.29
C ILE A 5 -0.69 0.70 2.01
N ALA A 6 -0.85 -0.25 1.09
CA ALA A 6 -2.16 -0.73 0.71
C ALA A 6 -2.12 -2.20 0.33
N ARG A 7 -3.16 -2.92 0.72
CA ARG A 7 -3.32 -4.33 0.35
C ARG A 7 -4.39 -4.44 -0.71
N ASP A 8 -4.05 -5.12 -1.80
CA ASP A 8 -4.97 -5.39 -2.88
C ASP A 8 -5.95 -6.51 -2.48
N LYS A 9 -7.05 -6.61 -3.20
CA LYS A 9 -8.09 -7.62 -2.92
C LYS A 9 -7.55 -9.05 -2.98
N ASP A 10 -6.53 -9.29 -3.81
CA ASP A 10 -5.89 -10.60 -3.93
C ASP A 10 -4.94 -10.95 -2.77
N GLY A 11 -4.73 -10.02 -1.84
CA GLY A 11 -3.90 -10.24 -0.67
C GLY A 11 -2.47 -9.73 -0.78
N PHE A 12 -2.04 -9.26 -1.93
CA PHE A 12 -0.69 -8.71 -2.09
C PHE A 12 -0.60 -7.31 -1.50
N LEU A 13 0.51 -7.03 -0.86
CA LEU A 13 0.76 -5.78 -0.16
C LEU A 13 1.75 -4.93 -0.95
N PHE A 14 1.44 -3.65 -1.12
CA PHE A 14 2.30 -2.71 -1.85
C PHE A 14 2.52 -1.44 -1.05
N ILE A 15 3.67 -0.82 -1.26
CA ILE A 15 3.96 0.51 -0.74
C ILE A 15 3.96 1.49 -1.92
N HIS A 16 3.35 2.65 -1.72
CA HIS A 16 3.18 3.67 -2.75
C HIS A 16 3.81 4.97 -2.32
N ALA A 17 4.50 5.64 -3.23
CA ALA A 17 5.10 6.95 -2.94
C ALA A 17 4.05 8.04 -2.80
N ASN A 18 2.94 7.92 -3.53
CA ASN A 18 1.80 8.84 -3.48
C ASN A 18 0.54 8.09 -3.12
N LYS A 19 -0.48 8.81 -2.66
CA LYS A 19 -1.74 8.17 -2.27
C LYS A 19 -2.36 7.42 -3.44
N PRO A 20 -2.55 6.10 -3.32
CA PRO A 20 -3.12 5.32 -4.41
C PRO A 20 -4.62 5.49 -4.50
N SER A 21 -5.16 5.22 -5.69
CA SER A 21 -6.58 5.19 -5.97
C SER A 21 -7.07 3.76 -6.10
N LEU A 22 -8.27 3.49 -5.63
CA LEU A 22 -8.85 2.16 -5.77
C LEU A 22 -9.45 1.97 -7.16
N SER A 23 -9.01 0.92 -7.85
CA SER A 23 -9.69 0.43 -9.05
C SER A 23 -10.82 -0.51 -8.62
N LYS A 24 -12.04 -0.01 -8.60
CA LYS A 24 -13.19 -0.79 -8.14
C LYS A 24 -13.48 -1.99 -9.03
N GLU A 25 -13.13 -1.89 -10.30
CA GLU A 25 -13.35 -2.97 -11.26
C GLU A 25 -12.45 -4.16 -10.99
N TYR A 26 -11.18 -3.91 -10.63
CA TYR A 26 -10.18 -4.96 -10.49
C TYR A 26 -9.79 -5.26 -9.04
N GLY A 27 -10.17 -4.38 -8.11
CA GLY A 27 -9.86 -4.59 -6.69
C GLY A 27 -8.40 -4.42 -6.34
N PHE A 28 -7.72 -3.48 -6.99
CA PHE A 28 -6.34 -3.15 -6.64
C PHE A 28 -6.16 -1.64 -6.43
N TRP A 29 -5.11 -1.30 -5.69
CA TRP A 29 -4.73 0.10 -5.44
C TRP A 29 -3.68 0.51 -6.45
N ASP A 30 -3.92 1.63 -7.14
CA ASP A 30 -3.08 2.09 -8.25
C ASP A 30 -2.47 3.44 -7.96
N SER A 31 -1.20 3.60 -8.32
CA SER A 31 -0.48 4.86 -8.25
C SER A 31 0.66 4.85 -9.28
N ASP A 32 1.33 5.99 -9.42
CA ASP A 32 2.42 6.14 -10.39
C ASP A 32 3.75 5.57 -9.91
N ALA A 33 3.89 5.26 -8.62
CA ALA A 33 5.12 4.70 -8.07
C ALA A 33 4.81 3.76 -6.91
N TRP A 34 5.11 2.48 -7.07
CA TRP A 34 4.79 1.46 -6.09
C TRP A 34 5.80 0.33 -6.12
N PHE A 35 5.92 -0.35 -4.97
CA PHE A 35 6.75 -1.55 -4.82
C PHE A 35 5.97 -2.61 -4.06
N LYS A 36 6.14 -3.86 -4.46
CA LYS A 36 5.58 -4.99 -3.72
C LYS A 36 6.37 -5.19 -2.43
N LEU A 37 5.66 -5.37 -1.32
CA LEU A 37 6.27 -5.69 -0.03
C LEU A 37 6.24 -7.19 0.20
N ASP A 38 7.40 -7.74 0.55
CA ASP A 38 7.52 -9.15 0.90
C ASP A 38 7.25 -9.39 2.39
N GLU A 39 7.30 -8.33 3.19
CA GLU A 39 7.00 -8.41 4.62
C GLU A 39 5.51 -8.51 4.84
N ASP A 40 5.10 -9.28 5.84
CA ASP A 40 3.69 -9.42 6.18
C ASP A 40 3.30 -8.37 7.23
N HIS A 41 2.26 -7.61 6.90
CA HIS A 41 1.67 -6.62 7.80
C HIS A 41 0.18 -6.93 7.90
N PRO A 42 -0.21 -7.94 8.71
CA PRO A 42 -1.60 -8.40 8.77
C PRO A 42 -2.59 -7.34 9.24
N GLU A 43 -2.10 -6.29 9.91
CA GLU A 43 -2.93 -5.15 10.31
C GLU A 43 -3.40 -4.29 9.13
N VAL A 44 -2.75 -4.43 7.97
CA VAL A 44 -3.15 -3.73 6.75
C VAL A 44 -4.02 -4.66 5.91
N THR A 45 -5.28 -4.31 5.74
CA THR A 45 -6.26 -5.09 4.98
C THR A 45 -6.72 -4.30 3.77
N PHE A 46 -7.42 -4.96 2.87
CA PHE A 46 -8.02 -4.29 1.72
C PHE A 46 -9.01 -3.21 2.18
N GLU A 47 -9.80 -3.53 3.21
CA GLU A 47 -10.85 -2.65 3.72
C GLU A 47 -10.31 -1.40 4.40
N ASN A 48 -9.14 -1.48 5.06
CA ASN A 48 -8.56 -0.32 5.73
C ASN A 48 -7.47 0.38 4.93
N SER A 49 -7.27 -0.04 3.68
CA SER A 49 -6.31 0.59 2.78
C SER A 49 -6.90 1.83 2.11
N PRO A 50 -6.08 2.80 1.70
CA PRO A 50 -4.65 2.87 1.99
C PRO A 50 -4.38 3.49 3.35
N GLN A 51 -3.22 3.18 3.95
CA GLN A 51 -2.81 3.79 5.20
C GLN A 51 -1.54 4.62 4.98
N GLU A 52 -1.52 5.83 5.53
CA GLU A 52 -0.34 6.67 5.49
C GLU A 52 0.69 6.15 6.49
N VAL A 53 1.94 6.02 6.04
CA VAL A 53 3.04 5.57 6.88
C VAL A 53 4.22 6.51 6.74
N GLU A 54 5.04 6.55 7.76
CA GLU A 54 6.26 7.35 7.76
C GLU A 54 7.46 6.44 7.56
N LEU A 55 8.28 6.75 6.55
CA LEU A 55 9.51 6.02 6.31
C LEU A 55 10.64 6.69 7.07
N VAL A 56 11.26 5.95 7.99
CA VAL A 56 12.39 6.44 8.78
C VAL A 56 13.61 5.59 8.42
N ILE A 57 14.68 6.27 8.01
CA ILE A 57 15.94 5.60 7.70
C ILE A 57 16.79 5.56 8.94
N LYS A 58 17.08 4.37 9.43
CA LYS A 58 18.02 4.17 10.54
C LYS A 58 19.44 4.06 9.99
N LYS A 59 20.32 4.82 10.54
CA LYS A 59 21.75 4.73 10.26
C LYS A 59 22.47 3.98 11.36
#